data_b1b39e4124f5662ac006cedbc3c6002a
#
_entry.id   b1b39e4124f5662ac006cedbc3c6002a
#
_cell.length_a   1.000
_cell.length_b   1.000
_cell.length_c   1.000
_cell.angle_alpha   90.00
_cell.angle_beta   90.00
_cell.angle_gamma   90.00
#
_symmetry.space_group_name_H-M   'P 1'
#
loop_
_entity.id
_entity.type
_entity.pdbx_description
1 polymer ?
#
loop_
_entity_poly.entity_id
_entity_poly.type
_entity_poly.pdbx_seq_one_letter_code
_entity_poly.pdbx_strand_id
1 'polypeptide(L)'
;VKVGDAVCLYPPTGCGQCEFCRTERDFMCIRLRVLGERLEGTYAQYVKLPAQNCFPIPEGFSFREAAAFPLVFITVWRMLITNAALKPGETMLIIGVGGGVASAALQVAKKIGARVIVTSGSDEKLERAKILGADDGINHYQENFVTVVHALTDKRGVDVVLDCVGGDVWRQSLASLARGGRLVTCGATAGGQPQDDIAAIVNKQLKIYGSTLGSRREFFQLISFLNASRIKPNIDRIFSLGDAANAQRYVEAAKQFGKVVLEIPD
;
A
#
# COMPACT_ATOMS: atom_id res chain seq x y z
N VAL A 1 -19.54 -7.48 -16.24
CA VAL A 1 -20.06 -8.43 -15.22
C VAL A 1 -21.55 -8.65 -15.42
N LYS A 2 -22.03 -9.82 -15.07
CA LYS A 2 -23.44 -10.24 -15.11
C LYS A 2 -23.85 -10.87 -13.78
N VAL A 3 -25.14 -11.09 -13.57
CA VAL A 3 -25.63 -11.76 -12.36
C VAL A 3 -25.02 -13.16 -12.23
N GLY A 4 -24.53 -13.49 -11.05
CA GLY A 4 -23.84 -14.75 -10.74
C GLY A 4 -22.32 -14.70 -10.88
N ASP A 5 -21.74 -13.62 -11.44
CA ASP A 5 -20.28 -13.50 -11.52
C ASP A 5 -19.66 -13.27 -10.13
N ALA A 6 -18.55 -13.95 -9.86
CA ALA A 6 -17.69 -13.67 -8.72
C ALA A 6 -16.85 -12.41 -9.00
N VAL A 7 -16.99 -11.40 -8.14
CA VAL A 7 -16.36 -10.08 -8.35
C VAL A 7 -15.57 -9.58 -7.16
N CYS A 8 -14.55 -8.79 -7.43
CA CYS A 8 -13.90 -7.91 -6.48
C CYS A 8 -14.29 -6.45 -6.77
N LEU A 9 -14.18 -5.58 -5.76
CA LEU A 9 -14.70 -4.23 -5.82
C LEU A 9 -13.58 -3.20 -5.94
N TYR A 10 -13.64 -2.35 -6.97
CA TYR A 10 -12.82 -1.15 -7.06
C TYR A 10 -13.40 -0.10 -6.11
N PRO A 11 -12.69 0.28 -5.02
CA PRO A 11 -13.28 1.05 -3.93
C PRO A 11 -13.60 2.53 -4.24
N PRO A 12 -12.89 3.26 -5.12
CA PRO A 12 -13.21 4.64 -5.45
C PRO A 12 -14.46 4.77 -6.32
N THR A 13 -15.27 5.78 -6.04
CA THR A 13 -16.43 6.14 -6.88
C THR A 13 -16.36 7.63 -7.22
N GLY A 14 -16.11 7.93 -8.48
CA GLY A 14 -16.12 9.30 -9.02
C GLY A 14 -17.50 9.75 -9.47
N CYS A 15 -17.66 11.05 -9.73
CA CYS A 15 -18.93 11.63 -10.19
C CYS A 15 -19.25 11.38 -11.67
N GLY A 16 -18.30 10.89 -12.47
CA GLY A 16 -18.42 10.63 -13.91
C GLY A 16 -18.40 11.86 -14.81
N GLN A 17 -18.51 13.09 -14.26
CA GLN A 17 -18.76 14.30 -15.05
C GLN A 17 -17.64 15.34 -15.02
N CYS A 18 -16.80 15.37 -13.96
CA CYS A 18 -15.73 16.36 -13.85
C CYS A 18 -14.58 16.04 -14.82
N GLU A 19 -13.71 17.00 -15.00
CA GLU A 19 -12.50 16.89 -15.84
C GLU A 19 -11.74 15.59 -15.54
N PHE A 20 -11.49 15.32 -14.28
CA PHE A 20 -10.73 14.14 -13.86
C PHE A 20 -11.42 12.81 -14.22
N CYS A 21 -12.73 12.73 -14.04
CA CYS A 21 -13.47 11.52 -14.41
C CYS A 21 -13.48 11.28 -15.93
N ARG A 22 -13.56 12.37 -16.73
CA ARG A 22 -13.56 12.26 -18.20
C ARG A 22 -12.19 11.94 -18.80
N THR A 23 -11.11 12.16 -18.02
CA THR A 23 -9.72 11.92 -18.46
C THR A 23 -9.10 10.71 -17.75
N GLU A 24 -9.92 9.76 -17.28
CA GLU A 24 -9.48 8.53 -16.60
C GLU A 24 -8.64 8.76 -15.34
N ARG A 25 -8.76 9.94 -14.73
CA ARG A 25 -8.13 10.32 -13.45
C ARG A 25 -9.17 10.37 -12.33
N ASP A 26 -10.07 9.41 -12.32
CA ASP A 26 -11.22 9.33 -11.42
C ASP A 26 -10.87 9.35 -9.93
N PHE A 27 -9.66 8.90 -9.56
CA PHE A 27 -9.09 9.04 -8.21
C PHE A 27 -8.85 10.51 -7.78
N MET A 28 -8.81 11.46 -8.71
CA MET A 28 -8.74 12.91 -8.44
C MET A 28 -10.10 13.60 -8.48
N CYS A 29 -11.19 12.86 -8.60
CA CYS A 29 -12.53 13.42 -8.70
C CYS A 29 -12.82 14.37 -7.52
N ILE A 30 -13.30 15.60 -7.81
CA ILE A 30 -13.65 16.60 -6.79
C ILE A 30 -14.79 16.15 -5.86
N ARG A 31 -15.54 15.12 -6.27
CA ARG A 31 -16.60 14.46 -5.49
C ARG A 31 -16.25 12.98 -5.25
N LEU A 32 -14.96 12.69 -5.10
CA LEU A 32 -14.51 11.32 -4.82
C LEU A 32 -15.12 10.81 -3.53
N ARG A 33 -15.67 9.63 -3.59
CA ARG A 33 -16.12 8.85 -2.44
C ARG A 33 -15.48 7.48 -2.47
N VAL A 34 -15.12 6.96 -1.32
CA VAL A 34 -14.50 5.66 -1.19
C VAL A 34 -15.42 4.77 -0.38
N LEU A 35 -15.56 3.53 -0.83
CA LEU A 35 -16.37 2.52 -0.17
C LEU A 35 -15.84 2.27 1.25
N GLY A 36 -16.71 2.42 2.25
CA GLY A 36 -16.35 2.32 3.67
C GLY A 36 -15.78 3.58 4.32
N GLU A 37 -15.62 4.69 3.56
CA GLU A 37 -15.20 6.00 4.10
C GLU A 37 -16.30 7.06 3.95
N ARG A 38 -16.67 7.37 2.71
CA ARG A 38 -17.72 8.36 2.38
C ARG A 38 -18.94 7.74 1.70
N LEU A 39 -18.94 6.44 1.59
CA LEU A 39 -20.05 5.59 1.20
C LEU A 39 -20.17 4.47 2.23
N GLU A 40 -21.34 3.86 2.28
CA GLU A 40 -21.52 2.62 3.02
C GLU A 40 -20.46 1.59 2.60
N GLY A 41 -19.94 0.85 3.59
CA GLY A 41 -18.87 -0.12 3.40
C GLY A 41 -19.38 -1.52 3.11
N THR A 42 -18.46 -2.47 3.21
CA THR A 42 -18.70 -3.90 2.92
C THR A 42 -18.83 -4.75 4.18
N TYR A 43 -18.99 -4.16 5.36
CA TYR A 43 -19.31 -4.89 6.60
C TYR A 43 -20.80 -5.22 6.65
N ALA A 44 -21.28 -5.92 5.62
CA ALA A 44 -22.69 -6.25 5.39
C ALA A 44 -22.79 -7.44 4.45
N GLN A 45 -23.94 -8.15 4.51
CA GLN A 45 -24.25 -9.26 3.59
C GLN A 45 -24.42 -8.78 2.15
N TYR A 46 -24.90 -7.54 1.97
CA TYR A 46 -25.12 -6.93 0.66
C TYR A 46 -24.53 -5.53 0.59
N VAL A 47 -24.03 -5.17 -0.59
CA VAL A 47 -23.55 -3.83 -0.88
C VAL A 47 -24.07 -3.38 -2.24
N LYS A 48 -24.44 -2.10 -2.36
CA LYS A 48 -24.88 -1.47 -3.62
C LYS A 48 -23.80 -0.51 -4.12
N LEU A 49 -23.34 -0.74 -5.34
CA LEU A 49 -22.37 0.15 -6.01
C LEU A 49 -22.58 0.12 -7.53
N PRO A 50 -22.00 1.09 -8.28
CA PRO A 50 -22.07 1.08 -9.74
C PRO A 50 -21.41 -0.16 -10.32
N ALA A 51 -22.03 -0.78 -11.35
CA ALA A 51 -21.51 -1.99 -12.00
C ALA A 51 -20.06 -1.80 -12.53
N GLN A 52 -19.70 -0.61 -12.93
CA GLN A 52 -18.34 -0.26 -13.36
C GLN A 52 -17.26 -0.37 -12.27
N ASN A 53 -17.65 -0.55 -11.01
CA ASN A 53 -16.76 -0.79 -9.87
C ASN A 53 -16.59 -2.28 -9.57
N CYS A 54 -17.32 -3.17 -10.29
CA CYS A 54 -17.23 -4.61 -10.15
C CYS A 54 -16.26 -5.16 -11.21
N PHE A 55 -15.25 -5.89 -10.76
CA PHE A 55 -14.25 -6.53 -11.62
C PHE A 55 -14.23 -8.04 -11.36
N PRO A 56 -13.93 -8.87 -12.34
CA PRO A 56 -13.70 -10.28 -12.09
C PRO A 56 -12.62 -10.48 -11.03
N ILE A 57 -12.81 -11.44 -10.15
CA ILE A 57 -11.78 -11.85 -9.21
C ILE A 57 -10.55 -12.36 -9.99
N PRO A 58 -9.31 -12.00 -9.58
CA PRO A 58 -8.11 -12.52 -10.21
C PRO A 58 -8.09 -14.06 -10.18
N GLU A 59 -7.52 -14.66 -11.22
CA GLU A 59 -7.50 -16.11 -11.40
C GLU A 59 -6.82 -16.82 -10.21
N GLY A 60 -7.50 -17.81 -9.66
CA GLY A 60 -7.02 -18.60 -8.52
C GLY A 60 -7.09 -17.89 -7.17
N PHE A 61 -7.77 -16.74 -7.07
CA PHE A 61 -8.06 -16.09 -5.79
C PHE A 61 -9.33 -16.64 -5.16
N SER A 62 -9.27 -16.88 -3.85
CA SER A 62 -10.45 -17.07 -3.01
C SER A 62 -11.18 -15.75 -2.76
N PHE A 63 -12.43 -15.78 -2.30
CA PHE A 63 -13.15 -14.56 -1.87
C PHE A 63 -12.43 -13.80 -0.76
N ARG A 64 -11.75 -14.49 0.17
CA ARG A 64 -10.95 -13.87 1.23
C ARG A 64 -9.78 -13.08 0.65
N GLU A 65 -9.07 -13.65 -0.31
CA GLU A 65 -7.98 -12.96 -1.02
C GLU A 65 -8.53 -11.81 -1.88
N ALA A 66 -9.67 -12.02 -2.54
CA ALA A 66 -10.35 -10.99 -3.34
C ALA A 66 -10.84 -9.80 -2.49
N ALA A 67 -11.19 -10.00 -1.23
CA ALA A 67 -11.53 -8.93 -0.29
C ALA A 67 -10.30 -8.18 0.24
N ALA A 68 -9.16 -8.87 0.36
CA ALA A 68 -7.97 -8.32 1.00
C ALA A 68 -7.13 -7.40 0.11
N PHE A 69 -7.17 -7.55 -1.23
CA PHE A 69 -6.23 -6.86 -2.12
C PHE A 69 -6.70 -5.48 -2.63
N PRO A 70 -7.99 -5.21 -2.96
CA PRO A 70 -8.36 -4.10 -3.84
C PRO A 70 -7.80 -2.74 -3.40
N LEU A 71 -8.05 -2.35 -2.16
CA LEU A 71 -7.63 -1.03 -1.66
C LEU A 71 -6.11 -0.90 -1.59
N VAL A 72 -5.44 -1.88 -0.95
CA VAL A 72 -4.00 -1.75 -0.66
C VAL A 72 -3.16 -1.94 -1.92
N PHE A 73 -3.53 -2.89 -2.81
CA PHE A 73 -2.75 -3.12 -4.02
C PHE A 73 -2.94 -2.04 -5.08
N ILE A 74 -4.13 -1.43 -5.22
CA ILE A 74 -4.29 -0.29 -6.13
C ILE A 74 -3.50 0.93 -5.65
N THR A 75 -3.46 1.15 -4.33
CA THR A 75 -2.63 2.19 -3.73
C THR A 75 -1.15 1.95 -4.03
N VAL A 76 -0.67 0.73 -3.78
CA VAL A 76 0.72 0.33 -4.05
C VAL A 76 1.05 0.42 -5.54
N TRP A 77 0.16 -0.05 -6.40
CA TRP A 77 0.35 0.05 -7.85
C TRP A 77 0.63 1.48 -8.27
N ARG A 78 -0.22 2.40 -7.84
CA ARG A 78 -0.03 3.81 -8.15
C ARG A 78 1.23 4.38 -7.53
N MET A 79 1.55 4.04 -6.29
CA MET A 79 2.75 4.50 -5.61
C MET A 79 4.02 4.04 -6.33
N LEU A 80 4.14 2.76 -6.61
CA LEU A 80 5.38 2.16 -7.10
C LEU A 80 5.51 2.18 -8.62
N ILE A 81 4.41 1.93 -9.36
CA ILE A 81 4.45 1.84 -10.82
C ILE A 81 4.27 3.21 -11.45
N THR A 82 3.19 3.92 -11.09
CA THR A 82 2.84 5.19 -11.75
C THR A 82 3.69 6.35 -11.24
N ASN A 83 3.81 6.52 -9.90
CA ASN A 83 4.47 7.69 -9.32
C ASN A 83 5.98 7.51 -9.19
N ALA A 84 6.42 6.47 -8.49
CA ALA A 84 7.86 6.23 -8.30
C ALA A 84 8.53 5.64 -9.54
N ALA A 85 7.80 4.98 -10.43
CA ALA A 85 8.34 4.26 -11.58
C ALA A 85 9.51 3.35 -11.15
N LEU A 86 9.27 2.52 -10.11
CA LEU A 86 10.25 1.61 -9.53
C LEU A 86 10.77 0.63 -10.58
N LYS A 87 12.09 0.46 -10.65
CA LYS A 87 12.77 -0.36 -11.65
C LYS A 87 13.46 -1.57 -11.04
N PRO A 88 13.67 -2.64 -11.81
CA PRO A 88 14.54 -3.74 -11.40
C PRO A 88 15.94 -3.23 -11.03
N GLY A 89 16.52 -3.79 -9.95
CA GLY A 89 17.83 -3.42 -9.44
C GLY A 89 17.88 -2.18 -8.56
N GLU A 90 16.80 -1.39 -8.45
CA GLU A 90 16.72 -0.28 -7.50
C GLU A 90 16.56 -0.82 -6.07
N THR A 91 17.01 -0.02 -5.10
CA THR A 91 16.83 -0.31 -3.66
C THR A 91 15.67 0.52 -3.11
N MET A 92 14.75 -0.13 -2.43
CA MET A 92 13.58 0.48 -1.83
C MET A 92 13.58 0.30 -0.31
N LEU A 93 13.24 1.36 0.43
CA LEU A 93 12.97 1.31 1.87
C LEU A 93 11.45 1.40 2.11
N ILE A 94 10.92 0.51 2.94
CA ILE A 94 9.52 0.52 3.38
C ILE A 94 9.47 0.81 4.87
N ILE A 95 8.81 1.90 5.25
CA ILE A 95 8.63 2.27 6.65
C ILE A 95 7.41 1.54 7.23
N GLY A 96 7.62 0.78 8.30
CA GLY A 96 6.54 0.12 9.03
C GLY A 96 5.88 -1.06 8.30
N VAL A 97 6.63 -2.15 8.06
CA VAL A 97 6.22 -3.28 7.20
C VAL A 97 4.97 -4.05 7.65
N GLY A 98 4.48 -3.86 8.88
CA GLY A 98 3.33 -4.61 9.40
C GLY A 98 1.97 -4.25 8.78
N GLY A 99 1.84 -3.10 8.12
CA GLY A 99 0.59 -2.65 7.52
C GLY A 99 0.25 -3.32 6.19
N GLY A 100 -1.03 -3.25 5.79
CA GLY A 100 -1.49 -3.86 4.54
C GLY A 100 -0.85 -3.24 3.29
N VAL A 101 -0.66 -1.91 3.24
CA VAL A 101 0.01 -1.23 2.13
C VAL A 101 1.48 -1.64 2.08
N ALA A 102 2.16 -1.64 3.23
CA ALA A 102 3.58 -1.96 3.30
C ALA A 102 3.88 -3.42 2.90
N SER A 103 3.07 -4.38 3.38
CA SER A 103 3.22 -5.80 3.01
C SER A 103 2.90 -6.06 1.53
N ALA A 104 1.92 -5.36 0.96
CA ALA A 104 1.65 -5.42 -0.48
C ALA A 104 2.78 -4.79 -1.30
N ALA A 105 3.34 -3.65 -0.84
CA ALA A 105 4.46 -2.98 -1.49
C ALA A 105 5.71 -3.87 -1.53
N LEU A 106 6.02 -4.56 -0.43
CA LEU A 106 7.11 -5.53 -0.38
C LEU A 106 6.96 -6.57 -1.49
N GLN A 107 5.80 -7.21 -1.60
CA GLN A 107 5.57 -8.24 -2.61
C GLN A 107 5.67 -7.70 -4.04
N VAL A 108 5.06 -6.55 -4.32
CA VAL A 108 5.10 -5.92 -5.64
C VAL A 108 6.53 -5.50 -5.99
N ALA A 109 7.26 -4.86 -5.09
CA ALA A 109 8.64 -4.44 -5.31
C ALA A 109 9.58 -5.62 -5.57
N LYS A 110 9.44 -6.72 -4.81
CA LYS A 110 10.22 -7.94 -5.06
C LYS A 110 9.90 -8.56 -6.42
N LYS A 111 8.64 -8.51 -6.85
CA LYS A 111 8.26 -9.03 -8.18
C LYS A 111 8.76 -8.17 -9.33
N ILE A 112 8.94 -6.87 -9.10
CA ILE A 112 9.61 -5.96 -10.05
C ILE A 112 11.12 -6.28 -10.15
N GLY A 113 11.72 -6.86 -9.10
CA GLY A 113 13.15 -7.14 -9.02
C GLY A 113 13.95 -6.08 -8.25
N ALA A 114 13.30 -5.34 -7.35
CA ALA A 114 13.97 -4.40 -6.45
C ALA A 114 14.60 -5.12 -5.24
N ARG A 115 15.68 -4.55 -4.69
CA ARG A 115 16.13 -4.86 -3.34
C ARG A 115 15.25 -4.11 -2.35
N VAL A 116 14.72 -4.79 -1.33
CA VAL A 116 13.78 -4.20 -0.39
C VAL A 116 14.30 -4.28 1.04
N ILE A 117 14.50 -3.10 1.64
CA ILE A 117 14.80 -2.92 3.06
C ILE A 117 13.50 -2.53 3.74
N VAL A 118 13.21 -3.13 4.90
CA VAL A 118 11.98 -2.83 5.65
C VAL A 118 12.29 -2.40 7.07
N THR A 119 11.41 -1.57 7.68
CA THR A 119 11.50 -1.25 9.10
C THR A 119 10.29 -1.78 9.86
N SER A 120 10.49 -2.16 11.11
CA SER A 120 9.43 -2.48 12.08
C SER A 120 9.92 -2.23 13.51
N GLY A 121 9.00 -2.03 14.45
CA GLY A 121 9.31 -2.08 15.88
C GLY A 121 9.20 -3.50 16.48
N SER A 122 8.96 -4.54 15.66
CA SER A 122 8.77 -5.92 16.10
C SER A 122 9.65 -6.84 15.28
N ASP A 123 10.51 -7.60 15.97
CA ASP A 123 11.40 -8.58 15.34
C ASP A 123 10.58 -9.72 14.69
N GLU A 124 9.45 -10.13 15.31
CA GLU A 124 8.53 -11.10 14.72
C GLU A 124 8.03 -10.64 13.34
N LYS A 125 7.65 -9.36 13.20
CA LYS A 125 7.21 -8.81 11.92
C LYS A 125 8.35 -8.71 10.90
N LEU A 126 9.57 -8.48 11.35
CA LEU A 126 10.74 -8.49 10.47
C LEU A 126 11.02 -9.89 9.93
N GLU A 127 10.93 -10.93 10.76
CA GLU A 127 11.07 -12.31 10.30
C GLU A 127 9.97 -12.70 9.29
N ARG A 128 8.73 -12.30 9.56
CA ARG A 128 7.63 -12.49 8.60
C ARG A 128 7.86 -11.73 7.29
N ALA A 129 8.45 -10.54 7.35
CA ALA A 129 8.80 -9.78 6.16
C ALA A 129 9.93 -10.46 5.35
N LYS A 130 10.91 -11.06 5.99
CA LYS A 130 11.95 -11.87 5.33
C LYS A 130 11.34 -13.06 4.59
N ILE A 131 10.41 -13.78 5.22
CA ILE A 131 9.68 -14.89 4.57
C ILE A 131 8.91 -14.37 3.34
N LEU A 132 8.38 -13.14 3.41
CA LEU A 132 7.66 -12.51 2.30
C LEU A 132 8.61 -11.94 1.22
N GLY A 133 9.94 -12.00 1.44
CA GLY A 133 10.97 -11.66 0.47
C GLY A 133 11.75 -10.38 0.75
N ALA A 134 11.65 -9.77 1.94
CA ALA A 134 12.50 -8.63 2.30
C ALA A 134 13.98 -9.07 2.34
N ASP A 135 14.86 -8.25 1.77
CA ASP A 135 16.30 -8.55 1.75
C ASP A 135 16.94 -8.17 3.07
N ASP A 136 16.53 -7.07 3.70
CA ASP A 136 17.02 -6.59 4.99
C ASP A 136 15.87 -6.09 5.86
N GLY A 137 15.96 -6.28 7.17
CA GLY A 137 15.01 -5.81 8.16
C GLY A 137 15.69 -5.01 9.27
N ILE A 138 15.12 -3.86 9.64
CA ILE A 138 15.66 -2.94 10.65
C ILE A 138 14.63 -2.76 11.76
N ASN A 139 14.99 -3.09 13.00
CA ASN A 139 14.19 -2.76 14.18
C ASN A 139 14.46 -1.31 14.59
N HIS A 140 13.54 -0.40 14.24
CA HIS A 140 13.69 1.01 14.48
C HIS A 140 13.58 1.45 15.96
N TYR A 141 13.24 0.54 16.88
CA TYR A 141 13.37 0.78 18.32
C TYR A 141 14.76 0.45 18.86
N GLN A 142 15.53 -0.39 18.14
CA GLN A 142 16.86 -0.82 18.56
C GLN A 142 17.96 -0.06 17.84
N GLU A 143 17.71 0.36 16.59
CA GLU A 143 18.71 0.98 15.72
C GLU A 143 18.16 2.21 14.99
N ASN A 144 19.04 3.17 14.73
CA ASN A 144 18.70 4.26 13.83
C ASN A 144 18.71 3.76 12.38
N PHE A 145 17.52 3.64 11.79
CA PHE A 145 17.39 3.04 10.46
C PHE A 145 18.09 3.84 9.34
N VAL A 146 18.31 5.17 9.49
CA VAL A 146 19.06 5.96 8.52
C VAL A 146 20.53 5.51 8.49
N THR A 147 21.12 5.32 9.67
CA THR A 147 22.50 4.83 9.79
C THR A 147 22.65 3.44 9.18
N VAL A 148 21.71 2.52 9.48
CA VAL A 148 21.74 1.16 8.94
C VAL A 148 21.53 1.17 7.42
N VAL A 149 20.58 1.95 6.89
CA VAL A 149 20.36 2.09 5.44
C VAL A 149 21.63 2.58 4.75
N HIS A 150 22.31 3.59 5.31
CA HIS A 150 23.58 4.06 4.74
C HIS A 150 24.69 3.01 4.79
N ALA A 151 24.76 2.21 5.84
CA ALA A 151 25.70 1.08 5.91
C ALA A 151 25.41 0.03 4.85
N LEU A 152 24.13 -0.35 4.67
CA LEU A 152 23.67 -1.36 3.70
C LEU A 152 23.78 -0.91 2.22
N THR A 153 23.99 0.39 1.99
CA THR A 153 24.04 0.99 0.64
C THR A 153 25.34 1.73 0.35
N ASP A 154 26.42 1.42 1.06
CA ASP A 154 27.73 2.08 0.91
C ASP A 154 27.63 3.63 0.97
N LYS A 155 26.83 4.14 1.90
CA LYS A 155 26.51 5.56 2.12
C LYS A 155 25.73 6.24 0.97
N ARG A 156 25.31 5.50 -0.06
CA ARG A 156 24.57 6.04 -1.19
C ARG A 156 23.13 6.44 -0.82
N GLY A 157 22.46 5.66 0.01
CA GLY A 157 21.03 5.73 0.29
C GLY A 157 20.19 4.92 -0.71
N VAL A 158 18.87 4.89 -0.51
CA VAL A 158 17.91 4.11 -1.32
C VAL A 158 17.30 4.94 -2.45
N ASP A 159 16.88 4.29 -3.53
CA ASP A 159 16.26 4.94 -4.68
C ASP A 159 14.82 5.38 -4.41
N VAL A 160 14.07 4.58 -3.65
CA VAL A 160 12.68 4.83 -3.30
C VAL A 160 12.45 4.62 -1.81
N VAL A 161 11.72 5.54 -1.18
CA VAL A 161 11.14 5.34 0.15
C VAL A 161 9.62 5.32 0.03
N LEU A 162 8.99 4.29 0.61
CA LEU A 162 7.55 4.25 0.86
C LEU A 162 7.31 4.58 2.33
N ASP A 163 6.69 5.72 2.58
CA ASP A 163 6.38 6.21 3.92
C ASP A 163 4.89 6.53 4.03
N CYS A 164 4.15 5.73 4.79
CA CYS A 164 2.75 5.95 5.14
C CYS A 164 2.57 6.32 6.62
N VAL A 165 3.68 6.53 7.33
CA VAL A 165 3.75 6.81 8.77
C VAL A 165 3.76 8.33 9.01
N GLY A 166 4.61 9.07 8.31
CA GLY A 166 4.75 10.52 8.52
C GLY A 166 5.32 10.84 9.90
N GLY A 167 4.92 12.00 10.47
CA GLY A 167 5.40 12.42 11.78
C GLY A 167 6.93 12.52 11.84
N ASP A 168 7.52 12.11 12.96
CA ASP A 168 8.96 12.23 13.19
C ASP A 168 9.85 11.38 12.27
N VAL A 169 9.30 10.32 11.66
CA VAL A 169 10.08 9.48 10.72
C VAL A 169 10.22 10.09 9.34
N TRP A 170 9.41 11.09 8.99
CA TRP A 170 9.44 11.74 7.68
C TRP A 170 10.81 12.29 7.32
N ARG A 171 11.44 13.05 8.24
CA ARG A 171 12.78 13.60 8.03
C ARG A 171 13.82 12.50 7.84
N GLN A 172 13.69 11.41 8.58
CA GLN A 172 14.58 10.25 8.47
C GLN A 172 14.37 9.53 7.14
N SER A 173 13.12 9.46 6.66
CA SER A 173 12.78 8.94 5.34
C SER A 173 13.46 9.72 4.22
N LEU A 174 13.45 11.06 4.28
CA LEU A 174 14.18 11.93 3.34
C LEU A 174 15.71 11.74 3.45
N ALA A 175 16.22 11.61 4.67
CA ALA A 175 17.66 11.41 4.91
C ALA A 175 18.16 10.08 4.32
N SER A 176 17.32 9.04 4.30
CA SER A 176 17.65 7.72 3.76
C SER A 176 17.74 7.66 2.23
N LEU A 177 17.22 8.68 1.52
CA LEU A 177 17.21 8.71 0.05
C LEU A 177 18.58 9.02 -0.53
N ALA A 178 18.87 8.36 -1.63
CA ALA A 178 19.98 8.70 -2.53
C ALA A 178 19.70 10.02 -3.27
N ARG A 179 20.71 10.58 -3.94
CA ARG A 179 20.52 11.70 -4.86
C ARG A 179 19.60 11.31 -6.02
N GLY A 180 18.63 12.15 -6.33
CA GLY A 180 17.59 11.86 -7.32
C GLY A 180 16.53 10.87 -6.82
N GLY A 181 16.57 10.47 -5.55
CA GLY A 181 15.64 9.54 -4.93
C GLY A 181 14.20 10.05 -4.87
N ARG A 182 13.27 9.13 -4.67
CA ARG A 182 11.83 9.37 -4.69
C ARG A 182 11.20 8.91 -3.38
N LEU A 183 10.42 9.79 -2.75
CA LEU A 183 9.56 9.42 -1.62
C LEU A 183 8.12 9.35 -2.12
N VAL A 184 7.43 8.27 -1.81
CA VAL A 184 6.00 8.11 -2.07
C VAL A 184 5.24 7.90 -0.78
N THR A 185 4.16 8.67 -0.59
CA THR A 185 3.30 8.58 0.60
C THR A 185 1.82 8.50 0.23
N CYS A 186 1.05 7.73 1.00
CA CYS A 186 -0.42 7.67 0.87
C CYS A 186 -1.13 7.88 2.21
N GLY A 187 -0.41 8.27 3.25
CA GLY A 187 -0.96 8.47 4.59
C GLY A 187 0.07 9.01 5.56
N ALA A 188 -0.40 9.37 6.75
CA ALA A 188 0.40 9.95 7.82
C ALA A 188 -0.12 9.47 9.18
N THR A 189 0.01 8.17 9.44
CA THR A 189 -0.60 7.53 10.63
C THR A 189 -0.02 8.02 11.96
N ALA A 190 1.22 8.55 11.95
CA ALA A 190 1.86 9.14 13.13
C ALA A 190 1.84 10.68 13.12
N GLY A 191 1.17 11.31 12.15
CA GLY A 191 1.01 12.77 12.07
C GLY A 191 1.28 13.34 10.68
N GLY A 192 0.42 14.28 10.28
CA GLY A 192 0.42 14.89 8.94
C GLY A 192 1.19 16.20 8.81
N GLN A 193 1.86 16.68 9.87
CA GLN A 193 2.62 17.94 9.87
C GLN A 193 4.07 17.70 10.34
N PRO A 194 4.89 16.96 9.57
CA PRO A 194 6.28 16.74 9.92
C PRO A 194 7.12 18.01 9.72
N GLN A 195 8.28 18.08 10.38
CA GLN A 195 9.31 19.04 10.02
C GLN A 195 9.97 18.61 8.71
N ASP A 196 9.94 19.49 7.72
CA ASP A 196 10.61 19.26 6.44
C ASP A 196 12.07 19.73 6.44
N ASP A 197 12.92 19.01 5.71
CA ASP A 197 14.29 19.41 5.39
C ASP A 197 14.35 19.82 3.91
N ILE A 198 13.97 21.08 3.64
CA ILE A 198 13.99 21.64 2.29
C ILE A 198 15.40 21.62 1.70
N ALA A 199 16.43 21.84 2.53
CA ALA A 199 17.81 21.79 2.06
C ALA A 199 18.20 20.39 1.56
N ALA A 200 17.77 19.35 2.25
CA ALA A 200 17.98 17.96 1.80
C ALA A 200 17.26 17.70 0.48
N ILE A 201 16.02 18.17 0.33
CA ILE A 201 15.22 18.02 -0.90
C ILE A 201 15.96 18.68 -2.08
N VAL A 202 16.42 19.92 -1.91
CA VAL A 202 17.12 20.69 -2.94
C VAL A 202 18.48 20.05 -3.27
N ASN A 203 19.30 19.81 -2.26
CA ASN A 203 20.67 19.33 -2.46
C ASN A 203 20.75 17.92 -3.04
N LYS A 204 19.80 17.05 -2.69
CA LYS A 204 19.70 15.68 -3.23
C LYS A 204 18.80 15.58 -4.48
N GLN A 205 18.15 16.67 -4.92
CA GLN A 205 17.20 16.66 -6.06
C GLN A 205 16.09 15.62 -5.88
N LEU A 206 15.50 15.59 -4.69
CA LEU A 206 14.48 14.60 -4.34
C LEU A 206 13.14 14.89 -5.02
N LYS A 207 12.37 13.84 -5.24
CA LYS A 207 10.98 13.92 -5.70
C LYS A 207 10.07 13.34 -4.63
N ILE A 208 9.02 14.09 -4.27
CA ILE A 208 8.05 13.69 -3.26
C ILE A 208 6.68 13.57 -3.94
N TYR A 209 6.07 12.39 -3.81
CA TYR A 209 4.79 12.08 -4.42
C TYR A 209 3.74 11.75 -3.36
N GLY A 210 2.69 12.57 -3.28
CA GLY A 210 1.44 12.20 -2.65
C GLY A 210 0.69 11.21 -3.53
N SER A 211 0.08 10.18 -2.94
CA SER A 211 -0.67 9.16 -3.67
C SER A 211 -1.98 8.85 -2.97
N THR A 212 -3.07 8.90 -3.69
CA THR A 212 -4.40 8.48 -3.22
C THR A 212 -4.93 7.42 -4.15
N LEU A 213 -5.08 6.19 -3.62
CA LEU A 213 -5.65 5.08 -4.39
C LEU A 213 -4.99 4.93 -5.79
N GLY A 214 -5.80 4.73 -6.82
CA GLY A 214 -5.41 4.69 -8.22
C GLY A 214 -6.66 4.75 -9.10
N SER A 215 -6.50 4.91 -10.41
CA SER A 215 -7.60 4.96 -11.37
C SER A 215 -8.17 3.55 -11.64
N ARG A 216 -9.38 3.51 -12.22
CA ARG A 216 -10.00 2.28 -12.68
C ARG A 216 -9.15 1.59 -13.76
N ARG A 217 -8.49 2.34 -14.62
CA ARG A 217 -7.54 1.82 -15.60
C ARG A 217 -6.35 1.13 -14.93
N GLU A 218 -5.77 1.77 -13.91
CA GLU A 218 -4.70 1.17 -13.10
C GLU A 218 -5.17 -0.10 -12.37
N PHE A 219 -6.44 -0.14 -11.92
CA PHE A 219 -7.00 -1.32 -11.29
C PHE A 219 -7.12 -2.51 -12.27
N PHE A 220 -7.49 -2.25 -13.51
CA PHE A 220 -7.49 -3.27 -14.57
C PHE A 220 -6.06 -3.79 -14.84
N GLN A 221 -5.08 -2.89 -14.92
CA GLN A 221 -3.67 -3.27 -15.08
C GLN A 221 -3.16 -4.09 -13.89
N LEU A 222 -3.55 -3.71 -12.68
CA LEU A 222 -3.24 -4.45 -11.46
C LEU A 222 -3.80 -5.88 -11.51
N ILE A 223 -5.07 -6.08 -11.91
CA ILE A 223 -5.65 -7.42 -12.04
C ILE A 223 -4.84 -8.26 -13.04
N SER A 224 -4.48 -7.70 -14.17
CA SER A 224 -3.65 -8.37 -15.17
C SER A 224 -2.27 -8.75 -14.60
N PHE A 225 -1.66 -7.85 -13.82
CA PHE A 225 -0.40 -8.11 -13.13
C PHE A 225 -0.53 -9.23 -12.07
N LEU A 226 -1.60 -9.22 -11.28
CA LEU A 226 -1.84 -10.27 -10.27
C LEU A 226 -2.02 -11.64 -10.92
N ASN A 227 -2.74 -11.71 -12.04
CA ASN A 227 -2.89 -12.95 -12.80
C ASN A 227 -1.54 -13.50 -13.32
N ALA A 228 -0.69 -12.62 -13.84
CA ALA A 228 0.62 -13.00 -14.37
C ALA A 228 1.64 -13.34 -13.27
N SER A 229 1.66 -12.53 -12.20
CA SER A 229 2.67 -12.62 -11.13
C SER A 229 2.38 -13.71 -10.10
N ARG A 230 1.12 -14.12 -9.97
CA ARG A 230 0.62 -15.05 -8.94
C ARG A 230 0.82 -14.55 -7.50
N ILE A 231 1.05 -13.25 -7.31
CA ILE A 231 1.10 -12.63 -5.98
C ILE A 231 -0.30 -12.68 -5.37
N LYS A 232 -0.35 -13.04 -4.08
CA LYS A 232 -1.58 -13.03 -3.28
C LYS A 232 -1.44 -12.08 -2.09
N PRO A 233 -2.53 -11.44 -1.64
CA PRO A 233 -2.47 -10.58 -0.47
C PRO A 233 -2.11 -11.39 0.78
N ASN A 234 -1.26 -10.82 1.61
CA ASN A 234 -0.94 -11.41 2.91
C ASN A 234 -2.11 -11.18 3.88
N ILE A 235 -2.85 -12.24 4.21
CA ILE A 235 -3.94 -12.24 5.19
C ILE A 235 -3.38 -12.73 6.51
N ASP A 236 -3.43 -11.87 7.53
CA ASP A 236 -2.94 -12.18 8.86
C ASP A 236 -3.98 -12.96 9.69
N ARG A 237 -5.22 -12.47 9.68
CA ARG A 237 -6.31 -13.07 10.47
C ARG A 237 -7.67 -12.88 9.79
N ILE A 238 -8.55 -13.83 10.06
CA ILE A 238 -9.94 -13.81 9.61
C ILE A 238 -10.81 -13.79 10.86
N PHE A 239 -11.81 -12.90 10.88
CA PHE A 239 -12.85 -12.84 11.91
C PHE A 239 -14.22 -13.01 11.26
N SER A 240 -15.21 -13.43 12.00
CA SER A 240 -16.60 -13.36 11.53
C SER A 240 -17.09 -11.92 11.47
N LEU A 241 -18.09 -11.61 10.65
CA LEU A 241 -18.70 -10.28 10.61
C LEU A 241 -19.23 -9.86 12.01
N GLY A 242 -19.82 -10.80 12.77
CA GLY A 242 -20.31 -10.54 14.13
C GLY A 242 -19.20 -10.14 15.11
N ASP A 243 -17.95 -10.48 14.82
CA ASP A 243 -16.78 -10.17 15.65
C ASP A 243 -15.96 -8.96 15.11
N ALA A 244 -16.57 -8.12 14.25
CA ALA A 244 -15.92 -6.97 13.63
C ALA A 244 -15.27 -6.00 14.63
N ALA A 245 -15.88 -5.81 15.80
CA ALA A 245 -15.32 -4.95 16.86
C ALA A 245 -13.97 -5.46 17.38
N ASN A 246 -13.80 -6.78 17.55
CA ASN A 246 -12.52 -7.36 17.94
C ASN A 246 -11.50 -7.30 16.81
N ALA A 247 -11.92 -7.45 15.55
CA ALA A 247 -11.07 -7.26 14.40
C ALA A 247 -10.52 -5.82 14.34
N GLN A 248 -11.35 -4.81 14.58
CA GLN A 248 -10.91 -3.41 14.65
C GLN A 248 -9.91 -3.17 15.78
N ARG A 249 -10.22 -3.62 17.01
CA ARG A 249 -9.28 -3.53 18.15
C ARG A 249 -7.94 -4.19 17.87
N TYR A 250 -7.96 -5.31 17.14
CA TYR A 250 -6.74 -6.01 16.75
C TYR A 250 -5.88 -5.16 15.81
N VAL A 251 -6.51 -4.47 14.84
CA VAL A 251 -5.83 -3.56 13.91
C VAL A 251 -5.37 -2.28 14.62
N GLU A 252 -6.20 -1.68 15.49
CA GLU A 252 -5.85 -0.49 16.28
C GLU A 252 -4.64 -0.74 17.19
N ALA A 253 -4.53 -1.95 17.75
CA ALA A 253 -3.39 -2.38 18.54
C ALA A 253 -2.14 -2.69 17.69
N ALA A 254 -2.18 -2.45 16.38
CA ALA A 254 -1.10 -2.70 15.43
C ALA A 254 -0.53 -4.13 15.50
N LYS A 255 -1.34 -5.13 15.83
CA LYS A 255 -0.91 -6.54 16.01
C LYS A 255 -0.73 -7.27 14.67
N GLN A 256 -1.46 -6.85 13.64
CA GLN A 256 -1.48 -7.52 12.34
C GLN A 256 -0.15 -7.40 11.59
N PHE A 257 0.09 -8.38 10.72
CA PHE A 257 1.06 -8.29 9.64
C PHE A 257 0.36 -8.58 8.30
N GLY A 258 -0.04 -7.53 7.59
CA GLY A 258 -0.84 -7.61 6.36
C GLY A 258 -2.29 -7.20 6.59
N LYS A 259 -3.23 -7.98 6.06
CA LYS A 259 -4.68 -7.68 6.08
C LYS A 259 -5.42 -8.54 7.10
N VAL A 260 -6.40 -7.91 7.74
CA VAL A 260 -7.45 -8.61 8.51
C VAL A 260 -8.71 -8.64 7.66
N VAL A 261 -9.37 -9.78 7.58
CA VAL A 261 -10.55 -10.02 6.76
C VAL A 261 -11.74 -10.37 7.66
N LEU A 262 -12.90 -9.81 7.33
CA LEU A 262 -14.17 -10.26 7.91
C LEU A 262 -14.84 -11.23 6.96
N GLU A 263 -15.22 -12.38 7.48
CA GLU A 263 -16.00 -13.38 6.76
C GLU A 263 -17.49 -13.14 6.99
N ILE A 264 -18.20 -12.96 5.90
CA ILE A 264 -19.64 -12.77 5.91
C ILE A 264 -20.27 -14.15 5.82
N PRO A 265 -21.14 -14.54 6.77
CA PRO A 265 -21.84 -15.82 6.67
C PRO A 265 -22.84 -15.82 5.50
N ASP A 266 -23.07 -17.02 4.96
CA ASP A 266 -24.03 -17.27 3.87
C ASP A 266 -25.46 -16.87 4.26
#